data_b0a21443ec316e3da4d077ada9b87dee
#
_entry.id   b0a21443ec316e3da4d077ada9b87dee
#
_cell.length_a   1.000
_cell.length_b   1.000
_cell.length_c   1.000
_cell.angle_alpha   90.00
_cell.angle_beta   90.00
_cell.angle_gamma   90.00
#
_symmetry.space_group_name_H-M   'P 1'
#
loop_
_entity.id
_entity.type
_entity.pdbx_description
1 polymer ?
#
loop_
_entity_poly.entity_id
_entity_poly.type
_entity_poly.pdbx_seq_one_letter_code
_entity_poly.pdbx_strand_id
1 'polypeptide(L)'
;MQKLTRSAAGGMLAIFLVFGGNGVLRGQTSKEKSVTTKISGPFRAKISPLQMEDKTEGTMLGRMAIFKTYEGELAGTARGEMLTAGTSVQGSAGYVAVERVTGTLKGKKGSFALQHSGVMDRGAAQLVITVVPDSGTGELTGLKGKMAIRIEPDGKHFYDFEYTLP
;
A
#
# COMPACT_ATOMS: atom_id res chain seq x y z
N MET A 1 2.18 19.71 69.70
CA MET A 1 3.00 19.17 70.84
C MET A 1 3.82 18.02 70.30
N GLN A 2 5.15 18.32 70.28
CA GLN A 2 6.25 17.47 70.79
C GLN A 2 6.44 16.12 70.08
N LYS A 3 7.61 15.63 69.71
CA LYS A 3 9.02 16.13 69.82
C LYS A 3 9.87 15.34 68.88
N LEU A 4 10.90 16.00 68.39
CA LEU A 4 12.16 15.51 67.81
C LEU A 4 12.75 14.31 68.57
N THR A 5 13.46 13.41 67.88
CA THR A 5 14.83 13.11 68.27
C THR A 5 15.67 12.66 67.06
N ARG A 6 16.86 13.22 67.00
CA ARG A 6 17.99 12.91 66.11
C ARG A 6 18.72 11.65 66.56
N SER A 7 19.32 10.93 65.68
CA SER A 7 20.67 10.39 65.96
C SER A 7 21.45 10.20 64.67
N ALA A 8 22.67 10.71 64.69
CA ALA A 8 23.67 10.63 63.64
C ALA A 8 24.69 9.55 64.04
N ALA A 9 25.32 8.92 63.07
CA ALA A 9 26.69 8.41 63.01
C ALA A 9 26.71 7.53 61.75
N GLY A 10 27.52 7.71 60.77
CA GLY A 10 28.95 7.99 60.81
C GLY A 10 29.64 6.83 60.12
N GLY A 11 30.29 7.12 58.99
CA GLY A 11 31.41 6.27 58.63
C GLY A 11 31.41 5.56 57.29
N MET A 12 32.19 6.05 56.46
CA MET A 12 33.29 5.38 55.73
C MET A 12 33.15 5.26 54.22
N LEU A 13 33.86 6.12 53.59
CA LEU A 13 34.35 6.21 52.24
C LEU A 13 34.97 4.90 51.72
N ALA A 14 34.43 4.36 50.66
CA ALA A 14 35.19 3.44 49.82
C ALA A 14 34.93 3.80 48.33
N ILE A 15 35.91 4.47 47.77
CA ILE A 15 36.00 4.74 46.33
C ILE A 15 36.40 3.45 45.63
N PHE A 16 35.47 2.87 44.87
CA PHE A 16 35.79 1.92 43.82
C PHE A 16 35.58 2.56 42.46
N LEU A 17 36.65 3.00 41.85
CA LEU A 17 36.74 3.31 40.43
C LEU A 17 36.61 1.98 39.67
N VAL A 18 35.45 1.69 39.13
CA VAL A 18 35.29 0.67 38.10
C VAL A 18 35.15 1.39 36.76
N PHE A 19 36.22 1.35 35.98
CA PHE A 19 36.19 1.64 34.56
C PHE A 19 35.32 0.55 33.87
N GLY A 20 34.05 0.81 33.74
CA GLY A 20 33.14 0.01 32.94
C GLY A 20 33.00 0.64 31.56
N GLY A 21 33.69 0.08 30.58
CA GLY A 21 33.54 0.48 29.18
C GLY A 21 32.06 0.33 28.74
N ASN A 22 31.44 1.43 28.34
CA ASN A 22 30.19 1.44 27.64
C ASN A 22 30.36 0.82 26.26
N GLY A 23 30.32 -0.50 26.18
CA GLY A 23 30.08 -1.22 24.95
C GLY A 23 28.66 -0.99 24.49
N VAL A 24 28.43 0.03 23.65
CA VAL A 24 27.19 0.14 22.89
C VAL A 24 27.11 -1.05 21.95
N LEU A 25 26.39 -2.09 22.36
CA LEU A 25 25.96 -3.15 21.45
C LEU A 25 25.07 -2.50 20.38
N ARG A 26 25.69 -2.07 19.28
CA ARG A 26 24.99 -1.77 18.04
C ARG A 26 24.40 -3.09 17.56
N GLY A 27 23.14 -3.33 17.87
CA GLY A 27 22.37 -4.39 17.26
C GLY A 27 22.42 -4.20 15.74
N GLN A 28 23.20 -5.03 15.05
CA GLN A 28 23.10 -5.20 13.61
C GLN A 28 21.72 -5.80 13.39
N THR A 29 20.73 -4.95 13.05
CA THR A 29 19.50 -5.42 12.41
C THR A 29 19.95 -5.97 11.06
N SER A 30 20.06 -7.28 10.96
CA SER A 30 20.18 -7.97 9.68
C SER A 30 18.96 -7.55 8.86
N LYS A 31 19.18 -6.78 7.80
CA LYS A 31 18.15 -6.46 6.81
C LYS A 31 17.78 -7.79 6.15
N GLU A 32 16.73 -8.43 6.64
CA GLU A 32 16.19 -9.61 5.99
C GLU A 32 15.94 -9.25 4.52
N LYS A 33 16.55 -9.99 3.62
CA LYS A 33 16.43 -9.78 2.18
C LYS A 33 15.00 -10.19 1.79
N SER A 34 14.10 -9.23 1.72
CA SER A 34 12.72 -9.49 1.31
C SER A 34 12.71 -10.14 -0.07
N VAL A 35 12.15 -11.33 -0.15
CA VAL A 35 12.03 -12.06 -1.42
C VAL A 35 10.89 -11.47 -2.23
N THR A 36 11.19 -11.05 -3.44
CA THR A 36 10.16 -10.59 -4.39
C THR A 36 9.42 -11.80 -4.97
N THR A 37 8.12 -11.81 -4.83
CA THR A 37 7.22 -12.81 -5.39
C THR A 37 6.46 -12.23 -6.58
N LYS A 38 6.28 -13.02 -7.63
CA LYS A 38 5.47 -12.65 -8.81
C LYS A 38 4.35 -13.66 -8.98
N ILE A 39 3.14 -13.15 -9.18
CA ILE A 39 1.95 -13.94 -9.47
C ILE A 39 1.15 -13.29 -10.60
N SER A 40 0.34 -14.09 -11.26
CA SER A 40 -0.58 -13.63 -12.32
C SER A 40 -1.91 -14.37 -12.19
N GLY A 41 -2.99 -13.72 -12.59
CA GLY A 41 -4.31 -14.36 -12.61
C GLY A 41 -5.35 -13.49 -13.29
N PRO A 42 -6.51 -14.04 -13.60
CA PRO A 42 -7.60 -13.31 -14.20
C PRO A 42 -8.33 -12.43 -13.19
N PHE A 43 -8.94 -11.36 -13.68
CA PHE A 43 -9.89 -10.59 -12.91
C PHE A 43 -11.02 -10.05 -13.79
N ARG A 44 -12.15 -9.73 -13.17
CA ARG A 44 -13.26 -9.01 -13.79
C ARG A 44 -13.39 -7.65 -13.15
N ALA A 45 -13.71 -6.64 -13.97
CA ALA A 45 -13.95 -5.28 -13.52
C ALA A 45 -15.34 -4.79 -13.95
N LYS A 46 -16.03 -4.12 -13.04
CA LYS A 46 -17.22 -3.33 -13.32
C LYS A 46 -16.93 -1.90 -12.93
N ILE A 47 -17.05 -0.98 -13.89
CA ILE A 47 -16.87 0.45 -13.69
C ILE A 47 -18.23 1.12 -13.96
N SER A 48 -18.67 1.97 -13.04
CA SER A 48 -19.97 2.64 -13.13
C SER A 48 -19.81 4.13 -12.86
N PRO A 49 -20.43 5.02 -13.66
CA PRO A 49 -20.35 6.45 -13.44
C PRO A 49 -20.99 6.87 -12.12
N LEU A 50 -20.37 7.83 -11.46
CA LEU A 50 -20.88 8.52 -10.30
C LEU A 50 -21.13 9.99 -10.66
N GLN A 51 -21.95 10.66 -9.87
CA GLN A 51 -22.20 12.08 -10.06
C GLN A 51 -20.88 12.87 -9.92
N MET A 52 -20.66 13.77 -10.86
CA MET A 52 -19.58 14.75 -10.85
C MET A 52 -20.20 16.15 -10.84
N GLU A 53 -19.75 17.02 -9.93
CA GLU A 53 -20.33 18.36 -9.77
C GLU A 53 -19.79 19.37 -10.78
N ASP A 54 -18.53 19.21 -11.21
CA ASP A 54 -17.95 20.09 -12.21
C ASP A 54 -18.53 19.82 -13.60
N LYS A 55 -19.13 20.85 -14.18
CA LYS A 55 -19.75 20.86 -15.53
C LYS A 55 -19.15 21.95 -16.41
N THR A 56 -17.96 22.43 -16.07
CA THR A 56 -17.27 23.49 -16.81
C THR A 56 -16.94 22.99 -18.23
N GLU A 57 -17.10 23.83 -19.22
CA GLU A 57 -16.69 23.52 -20.59
C GLU A 57 -15.19 23.29 -20.71
N GLY A 58 -14.78 22.42 -21.63
CA GLY A 58 -13.38 22.09 -21.90
C GLY A 58 -13.05 20.64 -21.60
N THR A 59 -12.17 20.38 -20.64
CA THR A 59 -11.82 19.02 -20.21
C THR A 59 -12.97 18.38 -19.45
N MET A 60 -13.44 17.23 -19.92
CA MET A 60 -14.51 16.48 -19.26
C MET A 60 -13.96 15.75 -18.03
N LEU A 61 -14.30 16.22 -16.83
CA LEU A 61 -14.01 15.51 -15.61
C LEU A 61 -15.09 14.44 -15.34
N GLY A 62 -14.67 13.31 -14.81
CA GLY A 62 -15.56 12.21 -14.45
C GLY A 62 -15.19 11.56 -13.12
N ARG A 63 -16.17 10.97 -12.48
CA ARG A 63 -16.01 10.15 -11.27
C ARG A 63 -16.66 8.79 -11.49
N MET A 64 -15.96 7.73 -11.16
CA MET A 64 -16.39 6.36 -11.43
C MET A 64 -16.23 5.50 -10.19
N ALA A 65 -17.21 4.64 -9.92
CA ALA A 65 -17.05 3.55 -8.97
C ALA A 65 -16.33 2.38 -9.64
N ILE A 66 -15.43 1.74 -8.91
CA ILE A 66 -14.70 0.53 -9.33
C ILE A 66 -15.14 -0.62 -8.44
N PHE A 67 -15.50 -1.73 -9.08
CA PHE A 67 -15.65 -3.02 -8.44
C PHE A 67 -14.89 -4.06 -9.25
N LYS A 68 -14.02 -4.85 -8.58
CA LYS A 68 -13.28 -5.94 -9.22
C LYS A 68 -13.44 -7.24 -8.45
N THR A 69 -13.36 -8.35 -9.17
CA THR A 69 -13.21 -9.70 -8.61
C THR A 69 -11.94 -10.31 -9.15
N TYR A 70 -11.02 -10.63 -8.27
CA TYR A 70 -9.75 -11.29 -8.56
C TYR A 70 -9.86 -12.79 -8.33
N GLU A 71 -9.20 -13.59 -9.18
CA GLU A 71 -9.17 -15.05 -9.13
C GLU A 71 -7.71 -15.54 -9.21
N GLY A 72 -7.44 -16.74 -8.67
CA GLY A 72 -6.12 -17.33 -8.63
C GLY A 72 -5.40 -17.13 -7.31
N GLU A 73 -4.08 -16.91 -7.35
CA GLU A 73 -3.27 -16.71 -6.13
C GLU A 73 -3.59 -15.42 -5.37
N LEU A 74 -4.11 -14.40 -6.05
CA LEU A 74 -4.84 -13.29 -5.45
C LEU A 74 -6.33 -13.56 -5.69
N ALA A 75 -7.06 -13.93 -4.65
CA ALA A 75 -8.51 -14.20 -4.72
C ALA A 75 -9.28 -13.29 -3.78
N GLY A 76 -10.26 -12.58 -4.31
CA GLY A 76 -11.06 -11.64 -3.52
C GLY A 76 -11.72 -10.56 -4.35
N THR A 77 -12.13 -9.50 -3.70
CA THR A 77 -12.81 -8.36 -4.34
C THR A 77 -12.07 -7.06 -4.09
N ALA A 78 -12.22 -6.11 -4.99
CA ALA A 78 -11.80 -4.73 -4.76
C ALA A 78 -12.96 -3.75 -4.95
N ARG A 79 -12.92 -2.68 -4.16
CA ARG A 79 -13.83 -1.54 -4.24
C ARG A 79 -13.03 -0.26 -4.16
N GLY A 80 -13.37 0.70 -5.01
CA GLY A 80 -12.70 1.98 -5.05
C GLY A 80 -13.38 2.98 -5.96
N GLU A 81 -12.70 4.09 -6.15
CA GLU A 81 -13.16 5.15 -7.03
C GLU A 81 -12.03 5.64 -7.93
N MET A 82 -12.44 6.20 -9.05
CA MET A 82 -11.56 6.76 -10.07
C MET A 82 -12.05 8.15 -10.46
N LEU A 83 -11.12 9.09 -10.54
CA LEU A 83 -11.32 10.40 -11.13
C LEU A 83 -10.66 10.42 -12.50
N THR A 84 -11.39 10.90 -13.51
CA THR A 84 -10.96 10.90 -14.91
C THR A 84 -10.94 12.30 -15.48
N ALA A 85 -10.07 12.52 -16.45
CA ALA A 85 -10.06 13.70 -17.29
C ALA A 85 -10.02 13.26 -18.76
N GLY A 86 -11.09 13.56 -19.51
CA GLY A 86 -11.17 13.34 -20.95
C GLY A 86 -10.91 14.63 -21.69
N THR A 87 -10.36 14.54 -22.91
CA THR A 87 -10.11 15.70 -23.78
C THR A 87 -10.82 15.55 -25.11
N SER A 88 -10.89 16.62 -25.91
CA SER A 88 -11.38 16.58 -27.28
C SER A 88 -10.45 15.87 -28.27
N VAL A 89 -9.21 15.58 -27.86
CA VAL A 89 -8.25 14.85 -28.67
C VAL A 89 -8.47 13.35 -28.49
N GLN A 90 -8.83 12.67 -29.57
CA GLN A 90 -9.07 11.23 -29.55
C GLN A 90 -7.88 10.46 -29.01
N GLY A 91 -8.12 9.55 -28.06
CA GLY A 91 -7.08 8.75 -27.42
C GLY A 91 -6.24 9.50 -26.40
N SER A 92 -6.63 10.72 -25.98
CA SER A 92 -5.94 11.48 -24.94
C SER A 92 -6.84 11.64 -23.72
N ALA A 93 -6.40 11.09 -22.59
CA ALA A 93 -7.13 11.08 -21.32
C ALA A 93 -6.17 10.82 -20.14
N GLY A 94 -6.63 11.09 -18.93
CA GLY A 94 -5.92 10.74 -17.70
C GLY A 94 -6.87 10.24 -16.63
N TYR A 95 -6.36 9.48 -15.69
CA TYR A 95 -7.11 9.11 -14.49
C TYR A 95 -6.20 8.83 -13.31
N VAL A 96 -6.77 8.96 -12.12
CA VAL A 96 -6.22 8.45 -10.88
C VAL A 96 -7.28 7.61 -10.17
N ALA A 97 -6.87 6.55 -9.47
CA ALA A 97 -7.80 5.73 -8.73
C ALA A 97 -7.17 5.19 -7.45
N VAL A 98 -8.02 4.93 -6.47
CA VAL A 98 -7.65 4.17 -5.26
C VAL A 98 -8.71 3.10 -5.05
N GLU A 99 -8.27 1.86 -4.83
CA GLU A 99 -9.15 0.75 -4.51
C GLU A 99 -8.60 -0.06 -3.33
N ARG A 100 -9.49 -0.61 -2.52
CA ARG A 100 -9.15 -1.58 -1.48
C ARG A 100 -9.45 -2.98 -1.97
N VAL A 101 -8.43 -3.81 -1.98
CA VAL A 101 -8.52 -5.25 -2.23
C VAL A 101 -8.72 -5.96 -0.89
N THR A 102 -9.67 -6.86 -0.81
CA THR A 102 -9.96 -7.70 0.37
C THR A 102 -10.08 -9.15 -0.07
N GLY A 103 -9.33 -10.04 0.55
CA GLY A 103 -9.31 -11.46 0.19
C GLY A 103 -8.08 -12.18 0.69
N THR A 104 -7.55 -13.06 -0.16
CA THR A 104 -6.35 -13.84 0.13
C THR A 104 -5.29 -13.64 -0.95
N LEU A 105 -4.03 -13.60 -0.54
CA LEU A 105 -2.86 -13.56 -1.40
C LEU A 105 -1.98 -14.77 -1.06
N LYS A 106 -1.93 -15.77 -1.96
CA LYS A 106 -1.29 -17.08 -1.71
C LYS A 106 -1.73 -17.68 -0.37
N GLY A 107 -3.06 -17.65 -0.10
CA GLY A 107 -3.66 -18.18 1.12
C GLY A 107 -3.61 -17.25 2.34
N LYS A 108 -2.77 -16.21 2.35
CA LYS A 108 -2.67 -15.22 3.42
C LYS A 108 -3.86 -14.25 3.36
N LYS A 109 -4.61 -14.13 4.45
CA LYS A 109 -5.85 -13.35 4.52
C LYS A 109 -5.61 -11.92 4.99
N GLY A 110 -6.25 -10.96 4.32
CA GLY A 110 -6.18 -9.55 4.69
C GLY A 110 -6.76 -8.61 3.64
N SER A 111 -6.38 -7.36 3.74
CA SER A 111 -6.71 -6.33 2.74
C SER A 111 -5.50 -5.42 2.51
N PHE A 112 -5.49 -4.73 1.40
CA PHE A 112 -4.52 -3.68 1.07
C PHE A 112 -5.12 -2.69 0.08
N ALA A 113 -4.51 -1.53 -0.06
CA ALA A 113 -4.93 -0.53 -1.04
C ALA A 113 -3.98 -0.50 -2.23
N LEU A 114 -4.56 -0.32 -3.43
CA LEU A 114 -3.85 -0.02 -4.67
C LEU A 114 -4.14 1.42 -5.08
N GLN A 115 -3.10 2.12 -5.50
CA GLN A 115 -3.18 3.43 -6.13
C GLN A 115 -2.82 3.30 -7.60
N HIS A 116 -3.64 3.90 -8.48
CA HIS A 116 -3.44 3.92 -9.92
C HIS A 116 -3.18 5.34 -10.41
N SER A 117 -2.30 5.45 -11.38
CA SER A 117 -2.11 6.66 -12.18
C SER A 117 -1.98 6.24 -13.64
N GLY A 118 -2.94 6.62 -14.45
CA GLY A 118 -2.99 6.29 -15.87
C GLY A 118 -3.06 7.53 -16.74
N VAL A 119 -2.28 7.54 -17.81
CA VAL A 119 -2.30 8.59 -18.85
C VAL A 119 -2.34 7.89 -20.19
N MET A 120 -3.10 8.46 -21.13
CA MET A 120 -3.09 8.08 -22.52
C MET A 120 -2.85 9.34 -23.36
N ASP A 121 -1.83 9.32 -24.21
CA ASP A 121 -1.52 10.39 -25.17
C ASP A 121 -1.66 9.83 -26.57
N ARG A 122 -2.72 10.24 -27.29
CA ARG A 122 -3.03 9.80 -28.65
C ARG A 122 -2.93 8.30 -28.86
N GLY A 123 -3.44 7.52 -27.88
CA GLY A 123 -3.42 6.07 -27.89
C GLY A 123 -2.20 5.42 -27.21
N ALA A 124 -1.14 6.18 -26.91
CA ALA A 124 -0.01 5.67 -26.14
C ALA A 124 -0.35 5.67 -24.64
N ALA A 125 -0.56 4.50 -24.08
CA ALA A 125 -0.98 4.32 -22.68
C ALA A 125 0.22 4.13 -21.74
N GLN A 126 0.17 4.80 -20.59
CA GLN A 126 1.05 4.58 -19.45
C GLN A 126 0.19 4.34 -18.21
N LEU A 127 0.45 3.26 -17.47
CA LEU A 127 -0.27 2.89 -16.26
C LEU A 127 0.71 2.46 -15.18
N VAL A 128 0.60 3.10 -14.04
CA VAL A 128 1.33 2.74 -12.81
C VAL A 128 0.33 2.35 -11.74
N ILE A 129 0.51 1.15 -11.18
CA ILE A 129 -0.30 0.65 -10.06
C ILE A 129 0.65 0.19 -8.97
N THR A 130 0.50 0.76 -7.78
CA THR A 130 1.34 0.44 -6.61
C THR A 130 0.49 0.15 -5.39
N VAL A 131 1.01 -0.72 -4.52
CA VAL A 131 0.45 -0.89 -3.17
C VAL A 131 0.73 0.39 -2.38
N VAL A 132 -0.30 0.96 -1.77
CA VAL A 132 -0.16 2.11 -0.87
C VAL A 132 0.65 1.66 0.35
N PRO A 133 1.75 2.34 0.71
CA PRO A 133 2.55 1.97 1.87
C PRO A 133 1.71 1.81 3.13
N ASP A 134 2.01 0.76 3.91
CA ASP A 134 1.37 0.44 5.18
C ASP A 134 -0.14 0.20 5.16
N SER A 135 -0.71 0.01 3.96
CA SER A 135 -2.14 -0.29 3.79
C SER A 135 -2.51 -1.76 4.01
N GLY A 136 -1.51 -2.65 4.11
CA GLY A 136 -1.71 -4.07 4.36
C GLY A 136 -2.28 -4.35 5.75
N THR A 137 -3.27 -5.24 5.84
CA THR A 137 -3.90 -5.66 7.10
C THR A 137 -3.87 -7.17 7.28
N GLY A 138 -4.06 -7.65 8.50
CA GLY A 138 -4.02 -9.07 8.81
C GLY A 138 -2.68 -9.69 8.44
N GLU A 139 -2.71 -10.83 7.75
CA GLU A 139 -1.49 -11.51 7.28
C GLU A 139 -0.79 -10.80 6.11
N LEU A 140 -1.38 -9.70 5.60
CA LEU A 140 -0.82 -8.86 4.55
C LEU A 140 -0.16 -7.58 5.10
N THR A 141 0.01 -7.47 6.41
CA THR A 141 0.73 -6.35 7.03
C THR A 141 2.15 -6.24 6.48
N GLY A 142 2.56 -5.04 6.09
CA GLY A 142 3.88 -4.78 5.49
C GLY A 142 3.99 -5.11 3.99
N LEU A 143 2.88 -5.52 3.33
CA LEU A 143 2.85 -5.75 1.89
C LEU A 143 3.31 -4.50 1.12
N LYS A 144 4.23 -4.72 0.17
CA LYS A 144 4.67 -3.72 -0.82
C LYS A 144 4.64 -4.36 -2.19
N GLY A 145 4.33 -3.59 -3.22
CA GLY A 145 4.32 -4.18 -4.56
C GLY A 145 3.84 -3.22 -5.64
N LYS A 146 3.89 -3.74 -6.86
CA LYS A 146 3.38 -3.08 -8.07
C LYS A 146 2.60 -4.09 -8.90
N MET A 147 1.57 -3.63 -9.56
CA MET A 147 0.70 -4.45 -10.39
C MET A 147 0.70 -3.92 -11.82
N ALA A 148 0.69 -4.80 -12.79
CA ALA A 148 0.37 -4.48 -14.18
C ALA A 148 -0.97 -5.13 -14.55
N ILE A 149 -1.64 -4.55 -15.53
CA ILE A 149 -2.87 -5.08 -16.12
C ILE A 149 -2.59 -5.42 -17.57
N ARG A 150 -2.97 -6.61 -17.97
CA ARG A 150 -3.01 -7.05 -19.37
C ARG A 150 -4.45 -7.28 -19.79
N ILE A 151 -4.77 -6.88 -21.01
CA ILE A 151 -6.06 -7.15 -21.63
C ILE A 151 -5.75 -8.01 -22.86
N GLU A 152 -6.28 -9.21 -22.87
CA GLU A 152 -6.11 -10.15 -23.99
C GLU A 152 -7.00 -9.76 -25.18
N PRO A 153 -6.70 -10.24 -26.39
CA PRO A 153 -7.51 -9.90 -27.58
C PRO A 153 -8.98 -10.31 -27.46
N ASP A 154 -9.32 -11.29 -26.62
CA ASP A 154 -10.70 -11.72 -26.32
C ASP A 154 -11.38 -10.85 -25.25
N GLY A 155 -10.72 -9.77 -24.79
CA GLY A 155 -11.24 -8.83 -23.79
C GLY A 155 -11.07 -9.29 -22.33
N LYS A 156 -10.47 -10.44 -22.09
CA LYS A 156 -10.19 -10.89 -20.73
C LYS A 156 -9.06 -10.07 -20.09
N HIS A 157 -9.25 -9.77 -18.81
CA HIS A 157 -8.29 -9.00 -18.02
C HIS A 157 -7.47 -9.92 -17.12
N PHE A 158 -6.16 -9.67 -17.08
CA PHE A 158 -5.21 -10.34 -16.19
C PHE A 158 -4.42 -9.31 -15.42
N TYR A 159 -4.13 -9.66 -14.16
CA TYR A 159 -3.15 -8.94 -13.35
C TYR A 159 -1.81 -9.69 -13.35
N ASP A 160 -0.72 -8.93 -13.34
CA ASP A 160 0.63 -9.39 -13.01
C ASP A 160 1.07 -8.63 -11.77
N PHE A 161 1.22 -9.31 -10.65
CA PHE A 161 1.50 -8.68 -9.36
C PHE A 161 2.86 -9.10 -8.82
N GLU A 162 3.75 -8.13 -8.69
CA GLU A 162 5.07 -8.29 -8.09
C GLU A 162 5.06 -7.65 -6.71
N TYR A 163 5.36 -8.43 -5.68
CA TYR A 163 5.25 -7.95 -4.30
C TYR A 163 6.31 -8.55 -3.38
N THR A 164 6.52 -7.89 -2.24
CA THR A 164 7.25 -8.40 -1.08
C THR A 164 6.33 -8.38 0.12
N LEU A 165 6.44 -9.40 0.95
CA LEU A 165 5.72 -9.53 2.21
C LEU A 165 6.73 -10.02 3.26
N PRO A 166 6.81 -9.38 4.43
CA PRO A 166 7.71 -9.78 5.52
C PRO A 166 7.46 -11.20 6.02
#